data_ecce2c8253dd484011f1a02b8bc017dc
#
_entry.id   ecce2c8253dd484011f1a02b8bc017dc
#
_cell.length_a   1.000
_cell.length_b   1.000
_cell.length_c   1.000
_cell.angle_alpha   90.00
_cell.angle_beta   90.00
_cell.angle_gamma   90.00
#
_symmetry.space_group_name_H-M   'P 1'
#
loop_
_entity.id
_entity.type
_entity.pdbx_description
1 polymer ?
#
loop_
_entity_poly.entity_id
_entity_poly.type
_entity_poly.pdbx_seq_one_letter_code
_entity_poly.pdbx_strand_id
1 'polypeptide(L)'
;LYDFKHNDKKQYLSEFDWYRSRCINDPYSEMLNNKVVFTQIIERYCKTPEIYCVKKDDRLAGLNGRVINDYDDLVKLLHEVGAYVVKPVRAGKGKGVYVVKYNGHGIICNDEPHTEKELADRLRRDTEWLICAYAHQAEYLNKIYANSANTLRMIVLRNAETKEFELCFAVQRIGAAWTGAVDNGS
;
A
#
# COMPACT_ATOMS: atom_id res chain seq x y z
N LEU A 1 2.77 25.26 17.68
CA LEU A 1 3.64 25.79 18.74
C LEU A 1 3.09 25.28 20.08
N TYR A 2 3.93 24.55 20.82
CA TYR A 2 3.55 24.00 22.11
C TYR A 2 3.71 25.07 23.20
N ASP A 3 2.72 25.18 24.08
CA ASP A 3 2.86 26.00 25.29
C ASP A 3 3.54 25.16 26.37
N PHE A 4 4.82 25.46 26.61
CA PHE A 4 5.63 24.78 27.64
C PHE A 4 5.51 25.41 29.04
N LYS A 5 4.62 26.38 29.27
CA LYS A 5 4.53 27.08 30.54
C LYS A 5 4.18 26.18 31.71
N HIS A 6 3.42 25.12 31.45
CA HIS A 6 2.94 24.20 32.48
C HIS A 6 3.39 22.74 32.26
N ASN A 7 4.19 22.48 31.22
CA ASN A 7 4.60 21.13 30.84
C ASN A 7 6.11 20.98 30.92
N ASP A 8 6.58 19.84 31.41
CA ASP A 8 8.01 19.51 31.37
C ASP A 8 8.44 19.28 29.92
N LYS A 9 9.40 20.06 29.43
CA LYS A 9 9.95 19.93 28.08
C LYS A 9 10.47 18.54 27.77
N LYS A 10 10.86 17.75 28.76
CA LYS A 10 11.33 16.37 28.62
C LYS A 10 10.22 15.39 28.20
N GLN A 11 8.96 15.79 28.34
CA GLN A 11 7.82 14.99 27.88
C GLN A 11 7.56 15.13 26.38
N TYR A 12 8.27 16.02 25.70
CA TYR A 12 8.11 16.27 24.28
C TYR A 12 9.32 15.78 23.50
N LEU A 13 9.05 15.11 22.40
CA LEU A 13 10.07 14.71 21.46
C LEU A 13 10.55 15.95 20.68
N SER A 14 11.85 16.23 20.69
CA SER A 14 12.41 17.30 19.86
C SER A 14 12.32 16.92 18.37
N GLU A 15 12.29 17.90 17.48
CA GLU A 15 12.34 17.64 16.03
C GLU A 15 13.60 16.86 15.65
N PHE A 16 14.71 17.15 16.27
CA PHE A 16 15.97 16.42 16.08
C PHE A 16 15.85 14.94 16.47
N ASP A 17 15.28 14.64 17.63
CA ASP A 17 15.09 13.27 18.09
C ASP A 17 14.04 12.54 17.26
N TRP A 18 13.02 13.27 16.78
CA TRP A 18 12.07 12.70 15.84
C TRP A 18 12.73 12.28 14.51
N TYR A 19 13.64 13.10 13.96
CA TYR A 19 14.43 12.71 12.80
C TYR A 19 15.34 11.51 13.11
N ARG A 20 16.00 11.49 14.24
CA ARG A 20 16.83 10.35 14.67
C ARG A 20 16.03 9.07 14.82
N SER A 21 14.81 9.14 15.32
CA SER A 21 13.94 7.97 15.48
C SER A 21 13.65 7.25 14.15
N ARG A 22 13.72 7.96 13.03
CA ARG A 22 13.55 7.36 11.69
C ARG A 22 14.68 6.42 11.31
N CYS A 23 15.85 6.56 11.92
CA CYS A 23 17.01 5.71 11.67
C CYS A 23 17.08 4.49 12.60
N ILE A 24 16.14 4.32 13.54
CA ILE A 24 16.13 3.19 14.48
C ILE A 24 16.13 1.83 13.76
N ASN A 25 15.47 1.76 12.61
CA ASN A 25 15.35 0.53 11.84
C ASN A 25 16.39 0.40 10.71
N ASP A 26 17.34 1.33 10.59
CA ASP A 26 18.42 1.20 9.62
C ASP A 26 19.42 0.09 10.09
N PRO A 27 19.88 -0.77 9.19
CA PRO A 27 19.71 -0.80 7.73
C PRO A 27 18.45 -1.55 7.26
N TYR A 28 17.58 -1.99 8.14
CA TYR A 28 16.40 -2.82 7.81
C TYR A 28 15.25 -2.06 7.18
N SER A 29 15.31 -0.73 7.13
CA SER A 29 14.26 0.12 6.58
C SER A 29 13.92 -0.21 5.12
N GLU A 30 14.91 -0.60 4.31
CA GLU A 30 14.67 -1.01 2.91
C GLU A 30 13.80 -2.27 2.82
N MET A 31 13.98 -3.23 3.72
CA MET A 31 13.14 -4.45 3.76
C MET A 31 11.68 -4.13 4.05
N LEU A 32 11.42 -3.09 4.85
CA LEU A 32 10.06 -2.66 5.20
C LEU A 32 9.45 -1.75 4.12
N ASN A 33 10.27 -0.95 3.44
CA ASN A 33 9.83 -0.01 2.42
C ASN A 33 9.60 -0.66 1.06
N ASN A 34 10.34 -1.71 0.72
CA ASN A 34 10.16 -2.48 -0.50
C ASN A 34 8.99 -3.45 -0.33
N LYS A 35 7.87 -3.17 -0.99
CA LYS A 35 6.63 -3.94 -0.82
C LYS A 35 6.74 -5.40 -1.25
N VAL A 36 7.62 -5.72 -2.20
CA VAL A 36 7.85 -7.11 -2.64
C VAL A 36 8.56 -7.88 -1.53
N VAL A 37 9.69 -7.35 -1.05
CA VAL A 37 10.47 -7.95 0.03
C VAL A 37 9.64 -8.04 1.32
N PHE A 38 8.94 -6.96 1.68
CA PHE A 38 8.06 -6.94 2.83
C PHE A 38 6.99 -8.03 2.76
N THR A 39 6.31 -8.18 1.61
CA THR A 39 5.28 -9.21 1.43
C THR A 39 5.87 -10.61 1.62
N GLN A 40 7.02 -10.91 1.01
CA GLN A 40 7.69 -12.22 1.15
C GLN A 40 8.06 -12.55 2.60
N ILE A 41 8.37 -11.55 3.41
CA ILE A 41 8.67 -11.74 4.83
C ILE A 41 7.39 -11.96 5.63
N ILE A 42 6.39 -11.08 5.43
CA ILE A 42 5.23 -11.02 6.30
C ILE A 42 4.16 -12.08 5.99
N GLU A 43 4.12 -12.61 4.76
CA GLU A 43 3.14 -13.64 4.36
C GLU A 43 3.22 -14.92 5.19
N ARG A 44 4.36 -15.16 5.84
CA ARG A 44 4.54 -16.27 6.79
C ARG A 44 3.75 -16.09 8.09
N TYR A 45 3.35 -14.86 8.40
CA TYR A 45 2.73 -14.48 9.67
C TYR A 45 1.29 -14.01 9.50
N CYS A 46 0.95 -13.42 8.37
CA CYS A 46 -0.38 -12.93 8.10
C CYS A 46 -0.71 -12.98 6.60
N LYS A 47 -2.01 -12.96 6.30
CA LYS A 47 -2.48 -12.88 4.91
C LYS A 47 -2.14 -11.53 4.31
N THR A 48 -1.55 -11.54 3.12
CA THR A 48 -1.26 -10.37 2.30
C THR A 48 -1.97 -10.50 0.95
N PRO A 49 -2.28 -9.40 0.25
CA PRO A 49 -2.70 -9.49 -1.14
C PRO A 49 -1.62 -10.15 -2.00
N GLU A 50 -2.00 -11.20 -2.74
CA GLU A 50 -1.09 -11.89 -3.65
C GLU A 50 -0.47 -10.91 -4.65
N ILE A 51 0.84 -10.97 -4.85
CA ILE A 51 1.51 -10.19 -5.88
C ILE A 51 1.53 -11.03 -7.17
N TYR A 52 0.92 -10.52 -8.23
CA TYR A 52 0.82 -11.18 -9.52
C TYR A 52 2.01 -10.93 -10.42
N CYS A 53 2.49 -9.67 -10.45
CA CYS A 53 3.57 -9.24 -11.33
C CYS A 53 4.34 -8.08 -10.71
N VAL A 54 5.61 -8.01 -11.03
CA VAL A 54 6.49 -6.87 -10.72
C VAL A 54 7.11 -6.37 -12.01
N LYS A 55 7.15 -5.06 -12.18
CA LYS A 55 7.92 -4.39 -13.23
C LYS A 55 9.13 -3.69 -12.62
N LYS A 56 10.27 -3.85 -13.27
CA LYS A 56 11.45 -3.04 -13.04
C LYS A 56 12.04 -2.66 -14.39
N ASP A 57 12.17 -1.38 -14.62
CA ASP A 57 12.54 -0.81 -15.93
C ASP A 57 11.58 -1.34 -17.01
N ASP A 58 12.09 -1.97 -18.07
CA ASP A 58 11.28 -2.57 -19.13
C ASP A 58 11.02 -4.08 -18.96
N ARG A 59 11.37 -4.63 -17.78
CA ARG A 59 11.21 -6.07 -17.52
C ARG A 59 9.99 -6.32 -16.65
N LEU A 60 9.17 -7.27 -17.11
CA LEU A 60 8.06 -7.83 -16.36
C LEU A 60 8.47 -9.17 -15.75
N ALA A 61 8.08 -9.42 -14.52
CA ALA A 61 8.27 -10.70 -13.85
C ALA A 61 6.96 -11.12 -13.20
N GLY A 62 6.34 -12.16 -13.73
CA GLY A 62 5.22 -12.84 -13.08
C GLY A 62 5.68 -13.55 -11.81
N LEU A 63 4.85 -13.56 -10.78
CA LEU A 63 5.13 -14.22 -9.50
C LEU A 63 4.10 -15.34 -9.26
N ASN A 64 4.41 -16.21 -8.29
CA ASN A 64 3.53 -17.31 -7.88
C ASN A 64 3.11 -18.26 -9.04
N GLY A 65 4.07 -18.55 -9.93
CA GLY A 65 3.86 -19.44 -11.08
C GLY A 65 3.17 -18.78 -12.27
N ARG A 66 2.87 -17.48 -12.22
CA ARG A 66 2.28 -16.75 -13.35
C ARG A 66 3.35 -16.41 -14.39
N VAL A 67 3.00 -16.61 -15.63
CA VAL A 67 3.84 -16.22 -16.79
C VAL A 67 3.27 -14.93 -17.36
N ILE A 68 4.04 -13.86 -17.29
CA ILE A 68 3.70 -12.53 -17.80
C ILE A 68 4.85 -12.10 -18.70
N ASN A 69 4.61 -12.07 -20.00
CA ASN A 69 5.63 -11.77 -21.00
C ASN A 69 5.53 -10.30 -21.49
N ASP A 70 4.32 -9.78 -21.53
CA ASP A 70 4.01 -8.46 -22.09
C ASP A 70 2.83 -7.79 -21.36
N TYR A 71 2.45 -6.61 -21.82
CA TYR A 71 1.35 -5.83 -21.25
C TYR A 71 -0.04 -6.39 -21.62
N ASP A 72 -0.14 -7.15 -22.72
CA ASP A 72 -1.39 -7.80 -23.12
C ASP A 72 -1.71 -8.94 -22.14
N ASP A 73 -0.70 -9.62 -21.60
CA ASP A 73 -0.88 -10.62 -20.56
C ASP A 73 -1.43 -9.98 -19.26
N LEU A 74 -1.10 -8.71 -18.98
CA LEU A 74 -1.67 -7.98 -17.84
C LEU A 74 -3.13 -7.60 -18.07
N VAL A 75 -3.54 -7.35 -19.30
CA VAL A 75 -4.95 -7.16 -19.67
C VAL A 75 -5.72 -8.47 -19.52
N LYS A 76 -5.17 -9.58 -20.02
CA LYS A 76 -5.78 -10.92 -19.83
C LYS A 76 -5.91 -11.26 -18.34
N LEU A 77 -4.88 -10.97 -17.54
CA LEU A 77 -4.94 -11.13 -16.10
C LEU A 77 -6.09 -10.33 -15.48
N LEU A 78 -6.31 -9.08 -15.93
CA LEU A 78 -7.44 -8.28 -15.46
C LEU A 78 -8.79 -8.93 -15.77
N HIS A 79 -8.95 -9.48 -16.97
CA HIS A 79 -10.17 -10.21 -17.32
C HIS A 79 -10.36 -11.48 -16.46
N GLU A 80 -9.27 -12.16 -16.10
CA GLU A 80 -9.30 -13.35 -15.22
C GLU A 80 -9.71 -13.00 -13.78
N VAL A 81 -9.07 -11.98 -13.20
CA VAL A 81 -9.24 -11.69 -11.76
C VAL A 81 -10.30 -10.62 -11.46
N GLY A 82 -10.80 -9.94 -12.49
CA GLY A 82 -11.82 -8.89 -12.40
C GLY A 82 -11.33 -7.56 -11.86
N ALA A 83 -10.36 -7.55 -10.96
CA ALA A 83 -9.75 -6.34 -10.41
C ALA A 83 -8.34 -6.60 -9.86
N TYR A 84 -7.48 -5.61 -9.96
CA TYR A 84 -6.17 -5.60 -9.30
C TYR A 84 -5.73 -4.19 -8.90
N VAL A 85 -4.71 -4.10 -8.08
CA VAL A 85 -4.12 -2.83 -7.64
C VAL A 85 -2.70 -2.71 -8.17
N VAL A 86 -2.41 -1.58 -8.81
CA VAL A 86 -1.05 -1.21 -9.22
C VAL A 86 -0.49 -0.22 -8.21
N LYS A 87 0.73 -0.47 -7.76
CA LYS A 87 1.38 0.41 -6.79
C LYS A 87 2.91 0.41 -6.98
N PRO A 88 3.59 1.54 -6.74
CA PRO A 88 5.05 1.57 -6.77
C PRO A 88 5.63 0.61 -5.74
N VAL A 89 6.73 -0.05 -6.10
CA VAL A 89 7.45 -0.96 -5.18
C VAL A 89 7.93 -0.20 -3.94
N ARG A 90 8.45 1.01 -4.14
CA ARG A 90 8.96 1.91 -3.08
C ARG A 90 8.23 3.24 -3.10
N ALA A 91 7.14 3.36 -2.39
CA ALA A 91 6.49 4.65 -2.14
C ALA A 91 5.54 4.52 -0.95
N GLY A 92 5.32 5.63 -0.29
CA GLY A 92 4.36 5.74 0.82
C GLY A 92 3.21 6.69 0.50
N LYS A 93 2.29 6.80 1.43
CA LYS A 93 1.18 7.78 1.41
C LYS A 93 0.25 7.64 0.18
N GLY A 94 0.06 6.43 -0.34
CA GLY A 94 -0.81 6.18 -1.50
C GLY A 94 -0.35 6.77 -2.83
N LYS A 95 0.84 7.38 -2.89
CA LYS A 95 1.35 7.98 -4.14
C LYS A 95 1.55 6.90 -5.21
N GLY A 96 1.00 7.14 -6.42
CA GLY A 96 1.12 6.25 -7.55
C GLY A 96 0.33 4.94 -7.42
N VAL A 97 -0.58 4.84 -6.44
CA VAL A 97 -1.49 3.70 -6.31
C VAL A 97 -2.73 3.94 -7.16
N TYR A 98 -3.11 2.96 -7.96
CA TYR A 98 -4.39 2.97 -8.66
C TYR A 98 -5.01 1.59 -8.74
N VAL A 99 -6.33 1.57 -8.73
CA VAL A 99 -7.16 0.37 -8.82
C VAL A 99 -7.64 0.23 -10.26
N VAL A 100 -7.48 -0.96 -10.80
CA VAL A 100 -7.97 -1.31 -12.13
C VAL A 100 -9.04 -2.39 -11.97
N LYS A 101 -10.20 -2.15 -12.55
CA LYS A 101 -11.35 -3.05 -12.51
C LYS A 101 -11.85 -3.32 -13.92
N TYR A 102 -12.31 -4.54 -14.17
CA TYR A 102 -13.07 -4.91 -15.35
C TYR A 102 -14.52 -5.14 -14.95
N ASN A 103 -15.45 -4.42 -15.56
CA ASN A 103 -16.89 -4.50 -15.23
C ASN A 103 -17.71 -5.33 -16.21
N GLY A 104 -17.07 -6.11 -17.09
CA GLY A 104 -17.72 -6.89 -18.13
C GLY A 104 -17.94 -6.12 -19.45
N HIS A 105 -17.82 -4.79 -19.45
CA HIS A 105 -18.00 -3.93 -20.61
C HIS A 105 -16.76 -3.09 -20.97
N GLY A 106 -15.90 -2.86 -19.99
CA GLY A 106 -14.69 -2.06 -20.17
C GLY A 106 -13.82 -2.00 -18.91
N ILE A 107 -12.72 -1.31 -19.03
CA ILE A 107 -11.73 -1.12 -17.95
C ILE A 107 -12.02 0.20 -17.26
N ILE A 108 -12.00 0.17 -15.94
CA ILE A 108 -12.11 1.34 -15.08
C ILE A 108 -10.83 1.45 -14.25
N CYS A 109 -10.16 2.59 -14.33
CA CYS A 109 -8.97 2.88 -13.57
C CYS A 109 -9.19 4.11 -12.69
N ASN A 110 -9.21 3.94 -11.36
CA ASN A 110 -9.56 5.01 -10.40
C ASN A 110 -10.87 5.73 -10.76
N ASP A 111 -11.93 4.93 -11.05
CA ASP A 111 -13.27 5.38 -11.41
C ASP A 111 -13.39 6.09 -12.78
N GLU A 112 -12.32 6.15 -13.57
CA GLU A 112 -12.33 6.66 -14.94
C GLU A 112 -12.28 5.52 -15.96
N PRO A 113 -13.06 5.61 -17.07
CA PRO A 113 -13.02 4.59 -18.12
C PRO A 113 -11.71 4.66 -18.91
N HIS A 114 -11.16 3.50 -19.24
CA HIS A 114 -9.95 3.34 -20.02
C HIS A 114 -10.13 2.24 -21.07
N THR A 115 -9.43 2.39 -22.19
CA THR A 115 -9.24 1.30 -23.15
C THR A 115 -8.08 0.40 -22.70
N GLU A 116 -8.03 -0.82 -23.23
CA GLU A 116 -6.91 -1.75 -22.99
C GLU A 116 -5.56 -1.12 -23.37
N LYS A 117 -5.54 -0.39 -24.50
CA LYS A 117 -4.35 0.30 -24.98
C LYS A 117 -3.89 1.40 -23.98
N GLU A 118 -4.81 2.21 -23.51
CA GLU A 118 -4.48 3.27 -22.53
C GLU A 118 -3.96 2.69 -21.22
N LEU A 119 -4.54 1.57 -20.77
CA LEU A 119 -4.02 0.85 -19.60
C LEU A 119 -2.60 0.33 -19.85
N ALA A 120 -2.37 -0.36 -20.99
CA ALA A 120 -1.06 -0.87 -21.35
C ALA A 120 -0.02 0.24 -21.47
N ASP A 121 -0.36 1.37 -22.09
CA ASP A 121 0.51 2.53 -22.23
C ASP A 121 0.81 3.20 -20.88
N ARG A 122 -0.14 3.22 -19.97
CA ARG A 122 0.07 3.71 -18.59
C ARG A 122 1.04 2.81 -17.83
N LEU A 123 0.83 1.50 -17.85
CA LEU A 123 1.70 0.52 -17.22
C LEU A 123 3.11 0.54 -17.81
N ARG A 124 3.26 0.87 -19.09
CA ARG A 124 4.56 0.97 -19.75
C ARG A 124 5.36 2.19 -19.30
N ARG A 125 4.70 3.33 -19.09
CA ARG A 125 5.36 4.59 -18.71
C ARG A 125 6.03 4.55 -17.33
N ASP A 126 5.38 3.91 -16.36
CA ASP A 126 5.89 3.83 -14.99
C ASP A 126 7.04 2.82 -14.91
N THR A 127 8.16 3.21 -14.32
CA THR A 127 9.42 2.43 -14.37
C THR A 127 9.47 1.29 -13.38
N GLU A 128 8.87 1.45 -12.18
CA GLU A 128 8.92 0.43 -11.12
C GLU A 128 7.56 0.35 -10.39
N TRP A 129 6.89 -0.78 -10.52
CA TRP A 129 5.64 -1.05 -9.84
C TRP A 129 5.41 -2.55 -9.61
N LEU A 130 4.44 -2.85 -8.79
CA LEU A 130 3.87 -4.20 -8.66
C LEU A 130 2.36 -4.17 -8.89
N ILE A 131 1.83 -5.29 -9.40
CA ILE A 131 0.41 -5.58 -9.45
C ILE A 131 0.08 -6.63 -8.39
N CYS A 132 -0.91 -6.35 -7.57
CA CYS A 132 -1.39 -7.29 -6.57
C CYS A 132 -2.91 -7.43 -6.57
N ALA A 133 -3.39 -8.49 -5.93
CA ALA A 133 -4.82 -8.75 -5.75
C ALA A 133 -5.54 -7.54 -5.15
N TYR A 134 -6.73 -7.29 -5.66
CA TYR A 134 -7.65 -6.33 -5.05
C TYR A 134 -8.18 -6.89 -3.73
N ALA A 135 -7.94 -6.18 -2.63
CA ALA A 135 -8.41 -6.58 -1.31
C ALA A 135 -9.83 -6.07 -1.07
N HIS A 136 -10.77 -6.99 -0.92
CA HIS A 136 -12.12 -6.66 -0.51
C HIS A 136 -12.14 -6.36 0.99
N GLN A 137 -12.59 -5.16 1.34
CA GLN A 137 -12.75 -4.80 2.75
C GLN A 137 -14.04 -5.41 3.34
N ALA A 138 -14.08 -5.49 4.66
CA ALA A 138 -15.25 -5.99 5.38
C ALA A 138 -16.50 -5.14 5.10
N GLU A 139 -17.68 -5.77 5.11
CA GLU A 139 -18.95 -5.10 4.75
C GLU A 139 -19.25 -3.88 5.61
N TYR A 140 -18.94 -3.93 6.91
CA TYR A 140 -19.16 -2.78 7.80
C TYR A 140 -18.32 -1.56 7.41
N LEU A 141 -17.11 -1.76 6.84
CA LEU A 141 -16.26 -0.68 6.34
C LEU A 141 -16.81 -0.10 5.04
N ASN A 142 -17.39 -0.95 4.17
CA ASN A 142 -18.08 -0.49 2.98
C ASN A 142 -19.31 0.38 3.31
N LYS A 143 -20.02 0.08 4.40
CA LYS A 143 -21.14 0.89 4.88
C LYS A 143 -20.70 2.27 5.38
N ILE A 144 -19.46 2.41 5.83
CA ILE A 144 -18.90 3.70 6.27
C ILE A 144 -18.37 4.45 5.05
N TYR A 145 -17.47 3.86 4.29
CA TYR A 145 -16.93 4.43 3.06
C TYR A 145 -16.38 3.34 2.13
N ALA A 146 -17.02 3.15 0.98
CA ALA A 146 -16.72 2.07 0.05
C ALA A 146 -15.60 2.40 -0.96
N ASN A 147 -15.35 3.70 -1.22
CA ASN A 147 -14.49 4.12 -2.33
C ASN A 147 -12.99 4.15 -2.00
N SER A 148 -12.60 3.81 -0.76
CA SER A 148 -11.21 3.59 -0.41
C SER A 148 -11.04 2.42 0.55
N ALA A 149 -9.84 1.85 0.60
CA ALA A 149 -9.48 0.84 1.58
C ALA A 149 -9.33 1.49 2.96
N ASN A 150 -10.32 1.30 3.82
CA ASN A 150 -10.25 1.73 5.22
C ASN A 150 -9.35 0.79 6.01
N THR A 151 -8.45 1.34 6.81
CA THR A 151 -7.39 0.57 7.46
C THR A 151 -7.39 0.74 8.98
N LEU A 152 -6.97 -0.29 9.70
CA LEU A 152 -6.65 -0.19 11.11
C LEU A 152 -5.14 0.05 11.26
N ARG A 153 -4.76 1.19 11.79
CA ARG A 153 -3.37 1.49 12.13
C ARG A 153 -3.11 1.14 13.58
N MET A 154 -2.13 0.29 13.79
CA MET A 154 -1.70 -0.14 15.12
C MET A 154 -0.24 0.28 15.33
N ILE A 155 0.06 0.89 16.47
CA ILE A 155 1.40 1.22 16.91
C ILE A 155 1.78 0.25 18.00
N VAL A 156 2.79 -0.56 17.73
CA VAL A 156 3.32 -1.56 18.65
C VAL A 156 4.76 -1.18 18.95
N LEU A 157 5.13 -1.09 20.22
CA LEU A 157 6.47 -0.81 20.66
C LEU A 157 6.99 -1.99 21.48
N ARG A 158 8.30 -2.19 21.40
CA ARG A 158 8.98 -3.14 22.26
C ARG A 158 9.37 -2.45 23.56
N ASN A 159 8.84 -2.94 24.67
CA ASN A 159 9.21 -2.45 25.99
C ASN A 159 10.72 -2.64 26.23
N ALA A 160 11.40 -1.60 26.68
CA ALA A 160 12.84 -1.63 26.87
C ALA A 160 13.30 -2.52 28.04
N GLU A 161 12.44 -2.71 29.04
CA GLU A 161 12.70 -3.49 30.24
C GLU A 161 12.29 -4.96 30.06
N THR A 162 11.01 -5.19 29.74
CA THR A 162 10.43 -6.54 29.63
C THR A 162 10.79 -7.22 28.32
N LYS A 163 11.20 -6.47 27.28
CA LYS A 163 11.42 -6.93 25.90
C LYS A 163 10.16 -7.42 25.18
N GLU A 164 9.01 -7.35 25.82
CA GLU A 164 7.72 -7.71 25.24
C GLU A 164 7.19 -6.63 24.29
N PHE A 165 6.34 -7.03 23.36
CA PHE A 165 5.68 -6.11 22.45
C PHE A 165 4.34 -5.64 23.05
N GLU A 166 4.13 -4.35 23.12
CA GLU A 166 2.96 -3.70 23.68
C GLU A 166 2.22 -2.89 22.62
N LEU A 167 0.90 -3.09 22.52
CA LEU A 167 0.05 -2.22 21.69
C LEU A 167 -0.14 -0.89 22.41
N CYS A 168 0.50 0.16 21.90
CA CYS A 168 0.43 1.50 22.49
C CYS A 168 -0.77 2.29 21.96
N PHE A 169 -1.15 2.07 20.71
CA PHE A 169 -2.15 2.89 20.05
C PHE A 169 -2.76 2.15 18.87
N ALA A 170 -4.08 2.29 18.70
CA ALA A 170 -4.79 1.80 17.52
C ALA A 170 -5.80 2.85 17.05
N VAL A 171 -5.90 3.08 15.73
CA VAL A 171 -6.87 3.99 15.13
C VAL A 171 -7.44 3.41 13.85
N GLN A 172 -8.74 3.50 13.70
CA GLN A 172 -9.42 3.22 12.45
C GLN A 172 -9.29 4.43 11.53
N ARG A 173 -8.66 4.23 10.38
CA ARG A 173 -8.56 5.24 9.33
C ARG A 173 -9.67 5.00 8.32
N ILE A 174 -10.40 6.03 7.99
CA ILE A 174 -11.56 5.98 7.10
C ILE A 174 -11.34 6.98 5.97
N GLY A 175 -11.61 6.56 4.74
CA GLY A 175 -11.57 7.43 3.59
C GLY A 175 -12.69 8.48 3.62
N ALA A 176 -12.52 9.54 2.85
CA ALA A 176 -13.49 10.62 2.64
C ALA A 176 -13.58 10.95 1.15
N ALA A 177 -14.48 11.85 0.77
CA ALA A 177 -14.76 12.18 -0.64
C ALA A 177 -13.53 12.61 -1.46
N TRP A 178 -12.51 13.16 -0.79
CA TRP A 178 -11.24 13.58 -1.41
C TRP A 178 -10.11 12.54 -1.32
N THR A 179 -10.34 11.38 -0.70
CA THR A 179 -9.35 10.32 -0.65
C THR A 179 -9.41 9.48 -1.93
N GLY A 180 -8.24 9.07 -2.42
CA GLY A 180 -8.15 8.13 -3.54
C GLY A 180 -8.42 6.68 -3.11
N ALA A 181 -7.87 5.72 -3.84
CA ALA A 181 -8.06 4.29 -3.60
C ALA A 181 -7.61 3.78 -2.22
N VAL A 182 -6.82 4.56 -1.50
CA VAL A 182 -6.40 4.30 -0.11
C VAL A 182 -6.71 5.52 0.75
N ASP A 183 -6.92 5.30 2.05
CA ASP A 183 -7.23 6.30 3.09
C ASP A 183 -6.10 7.33 3.31
N ASN A 184 -5.58 7.90 2.26
CA ASN A 184 -4.40 8.74 2.28
C ASN A 184 -4.73 10.15 2.78
N GLY A 185 -4.35 10.42 4.01
CA GLY A 185 -4.43 11.78 4.56
C GLY A 185 -5.69 12.09 5.37
N SER A 186 -6.42 11.08 5.80
CA SER A 186 -7.44 11.23 6.85
C SER A 186 -6.81 11.30 8.23
#